data_bcccfd78f7495b50306d6903d8440aa6
#
_entry.id   bcccfd78f7495b50306d6903d8440aa6
#
_cell.length_a   1.000
_cell.length_b   1.000
_cell.length_c   1.000
_cell.angle_alpha   90.00
_cell.angle_beta   90.00
_cell.angle_gamma   90.00
#
_symmetry.space_group_name_H-M   'P 1'
#
loop_
_entity.id
_entity.type
_entity.pdbx_description
1 polymer ?
#
loop_
_entity_poly.entity_id
_entity_poly.type
_entity_poly.pdbx_seq_one_letter_code
_entity_poly.pdbx_strand_id
1 'polypeptide(L)'
;ADVLSYLIKVCPEWKQIPIIYEEMPGQEECVKETRREREGLLEKTDVLLNYETERRWRAAVEQGDFQMARRGISQMSKGEFFYRTPDNPLRSQKNLLFTVNTICRIAAVDGGADVVRVHEISDLFAIRIEQARSGLETTMLEEEMLRAYCQIVMETKTRGHSAPVAKAIQYMYAHFDQPLTMEKIAEAIHFSPGYLSRTFKAEMHVTVGEYLNRLRIEKAEGILKTGDFPVMEVAIMTGFSSYAKFSVEFKKYTGKTAREYMAAIH
;
A
#
# COMPACT_ATOMS: atom_id res chain seq x y z
N ALA A 1 18.50 -12.56 16.19
CA ALA A 1 19.90 -12.50 15.84
C ALA A 1 20.18 -11.12 15.22
N ASP A 2 21.11 -10.41 15.82
CA ASP A 2 21.44 -9.02 15.53
C ASP A 2 21.99 -8.88 14.10
N VAL A 3 21.41 -8.00 13.31
CA VAL A 3 21.83 -7.72 11.92
C VAL A 3 23.32 -7.39 11.84
N LEU A 4 23.85 -6.71 12.86
CA LEU A 4 25.27 -6.39 12.98
C LEU A 4 26.13 -7.67 13.09
N SER A 5 25.68 -8.66 13.86
CA SER A 5 26.38 -9.95 14.00
C SER A 5 26.38 -10.75 12.70
N TYR A 6 25.34 -10.60 11.88
CA TYR A 6 25.28 -11.23 10.55
C TYR A 6 26.23 -10.54 9.57
N LEU A 7 26.24 -9.20 9.52
CA LEU A 7 27.11 -8.42 8.65
C LEU A 7 28.61 -8.65 8.95
N ILE A 8 28.99 -8.76 10.24
CA ILE A 8 30.36 -9.08 10.66
C ILE A 8 30.77 -10.50 10.24
N LYS A 9 29.83 -11.46 10.13
CA LYS A 9 30.12 -12.80 9.63
C LYS A 9 30.34 -12.84 8.12
N VAL A 10 29.61 -12.00 7.37
CA VAL A 10 29.67 -11.98 5.90
C VAL A 10 30.86 -11.14 5.40
N CYS A 11 31.27 -10.11 6.13
CA CYS A 11 32.40 -9.24 5.81
C CYS A 11 33.34 -9.14 7.02
N PRO A 12 34.27 -10.10 7.20
CA PRO A 12 35.20 -10.11 8.33
C PRO A 12 36.08 -8.86 8.48
N GLU A 13 36.38 -8.20 7.37
CA GLU A 13 37.12 -6.93 7.33
C GLU A 13 36.42 -5.79 8.08
N TRP A 14 35.12 -5.85 8.26
CA TRP A 14 34.36 -4.84 9.02
C TRP A 14 34.68 -4.86 10.52
N LYS A 15 35.30 -5.95 11.05
CA LYS A 15 35.82 -6.00 12.42
C LYS A 15 36.97 -5.03 12.68
N GLN A 16 37.62 -4.54 11.61
CA GLN A 16 38.78 -3.65 11.71
C GLN A 16 38.42 -2.17 11.53
N ILE A 17 37.14 -1.88 11.19
CA ILE A 17 36.68 -0.49 11.11
C ILE A 17 36.37 -0.05 12.55
N PRO A 18 37.20 0.82 13.17
CA PRO A 18 36.86 1.41 14.45
C PRO A 18 35.56 2.20 14.25
N ILE A 19 34.47 1.80 14.90
CA ILE A 19 33.29 2.64 15.01
C ILE A 19 33.68 3.74 16.00
N ILE A 20 34.28 4.80 15.47
CA ILE A 20 34.58 6.00 16.25
C ILE A 20 33.23 6.71 16.41
N TYR A 21 32.60 6.50 17.55
CA TYR A 21 31.59 7.43 18.04
C TYR A 21 32.31 8.70 18.51
N GLU A 22 32.75 9.52 17.58
CA GLU A 22 33.03 10.91 17.94
C GLU A 22 31.69 11.56 18.25
N GLU A 23 31.44 11.82 19.52
CA GLU A 23 30.38 12.75 19.93
C GLU A 23 30.68 14.07 19.24
N MET A 24 29.98 14.38 18.17
CA MET A 24 30.13 15.66 17.50
C MET A 24 29.66 16.75 18.46
N PRO A 25 30.51 17.67 18.86
CA PRO A 25 30.15 18.75 19.76
C PRO A 25 28.98 19.53 19.14
N GLY A 26 27.87 19.68 19.88
CA GLY A 26 26.66 20.40 19.43
C GLY A 26 25.49 19.54 18.97
N GLN A 27 25.61 18.22 18.86
CA GLN A 27 24.46 17.37 18.49
C GLN A 27 23.33 17.44 19.52
N GLU A 28 23.64 17.48 20.81
CA GLU A 28 22.63 17.62 21.85
C GLU A 28 21.86 18.96 21.78
N GLU A 29 22.55 20.03 21.44
CA GLU A 29 21.96 21.36 21.32
C GLU A 29 21.08 21.46 20.05
N CYS A 30 21.57 20.99 18.92
CA CYS A 30 20.82 20.90 17.67
C CYS A 30 19.58 20.00 17.81
N VAL A 31 19.69 18.85 18.48
CA VAL A 31 18.54 17.96 18.76
C VAL A 31 17.55 18.61 19.72
N LYS A 32 18.00 19.35 20.72
CA LYS A 32 17.14 20.07 21.66
C LYS A 32 16.43 21.27 21.02
N GLU A 33 17.09 22.00 20.15
CA GLU A 33 16.53 23.12 19.39
C GLU A 33 15.49 22.63 18.39
N THR A 34 15.81 21.64 17.59
CA THR A 34 14.88 20.95 16.69
C THR A 34 13.69 20.33 17.45
N ARG A 35 13.90 19.85 18.67
CA ARG A 35 12.84 19.29 19.51
C ARG A 35 11.92 20.38 20.07
N ARG A 36 12.44 21.54 20.48
CA ARG A 36 11.63 22.69 20.94
C ARG A 36 10.79 23.30 19.81
N GLU A 37 11.33 23.38 18.61
CA GLU A 37 10.58 23.82 17.43
C GLU A 37 9.50 22.82 17.02
N ARG A 38 9.68 21.51 17.28
CA ARG A 38 8.70 20.46 17.04
C ARG A 38 7.59 20.35 18.10
N GLU A 39 7.89 20.66 19.35
CA GLU A 39 6.93 20.52 20.46
C GLU A 39 5.68 21.39 20.30
N GLY A 40 5.69 22.38 19.38
CA GLY A 40 4.53 23.19 19.01
C GLY A 40 3.86 22.87 17.67
N LEU A 41 4.41 21.93 16.88
CA LEU A 41 4.05 21.74 15.46
C LEU A 41 3.42 20.38 15.13
N LEU A 42 3.65 19.36 15.96
CA LEU A 42 3.06 18.02 15.78
C LEU A 42 2.42 17.58 17.09
N GLU A 43 1.11 17.61 17.14
CA GLU A 43 0.40 16.94 18.21
C GLU A 43 0.66 15.42 18.12
N LYS A 44 0.71 14.75 19.29
CA LYS A 44 0.87 13.29 19.36
C LYS A 44 -0.14 12.54 18.50
N THR A 45 -1.32 13.12 18.33
CA THR A 45 -2.40 12.64 17.48
C THR A 45 -2.03 12.63 16.00
N ASP A 46 -1.30 13.67 15.49
CA ASP A 46 -0.89 13.75 14.10
C ASP A 46 0.15 12.67 13.75
N VAL A 47 1.06 12.38 14.69
CA VAL A 47 2.05 11.32 14.51
C VAL A 47 1.35 9.95 14.40
N LEU A 48 0.43 9.66 15.29
CA LEU A 48 -0.33 8.39 15.27
C LEU A 48 -1.14 8.25 13.97
N LEU A 49 -1.81 9.33 13.55
CA LEU A 49 -2.59 9.36 12.31
C LEU A 49 -1.70 9.13 11.08
N ASN A 50 -0.49 9.69 11.05
CA ASN A 50 0.47 9.44 9.97
C ASN A 50 0.89 7.98 9.90
N TYR A 51 1.18 7.32 11.02
CA TYR A 51 1.51 5.89 11.07
C TYR A 51 0.36 5.00 10.61
N GLU A 52 -0.88 5.34 11.00
CA GLU A 52 -2.07 4.60 10.55
C GLU A 52 -2.30 4.78 9.05
N THR A 53 -2.16 6.00 8.56
CA THR A 53 -2.29 6.32 7.14
C THR A 53 -1.21 5.59 6.32
N GLU A 54 0.04 5.56 6.80
CA GLU A 54 1.13 4.80 6.18
C GLU A 54 0.79 3.30 6.13
N ARG A 55 0.32 2.73 7.22
CA ARG A 55 -0.09 1.32 7.26
C ARG A 55 -1.17 1.00 6.22
N ARG A 56 -2.13 1.91 6.03
CA ARG A 56 -3.23 1.73 5.07
C ARG A 56 -2.76 1.74 3.63
N TRP A 57 -2.01 2.74 3.22
CA TRP A 57 -1.56 2.81 1.83
C TRP A 57 -0.49 1.76 1.51
N ARG A 58 0.35 1.39 2.47
CA ARG A 58 1.28 0.26 2.35
C ARG A 58 0.52 -1.04 2.09
N ALA A 59 -0.50 -1.34 2.90
CA ALA A 59 -1.35 -2.52 2.69
C ALA A 59 -2.07 -2.50 1.32
N ALA A 60 -2.42 -1.32 0.82
CA ALA A 60 -3.00 -1.18 -0.51
C ALA A 60 -1.99 -1.52 -1.62
N VAL A 61 -0.72 -1.10 -1.51
CA VAL A 61 0.36 -1.50 -2.43
C VAL A 61 0.58 -3.01 -2.39
N GLU A 62 0.68 -3.61 -1.21
CA GLU A 62 0.80 -5.06 -0.99
C GLU A 62 -0.33 -5.84 -1.69
N GLN A 63 -1.51 -5.24 -1.75
CA GLN A 63 -2.65 -5.82 -2.44
C GLN A 63 -2.73 -5.49 -3.93
N GLY A 64 -1.86 -4.63 -4.45
CA GLY A 64 -1.89 -4.14 -5.83
C GLY A 64 -3.03 -3.15 -6.10
N ASP A 65 -3.61 -2.55 -5.06
CA ASP A 65 -4.71 -1.59 -5.16
C ASP A 65 -4.21 -0.17 -5.32
N PHE A 66 -3.97 0.24 -6.55
CA PHE A 66 -3.48 1.57 -6.88
C PHE A 66 -4.42 2.70 -6.39
N GLN A 67 -5.74 2.54 -6.49
CA GLN A 67 -6.68 3.60 -6.11
C GLN A 67 -6.66 3.85 -4.59
N MET A 68 -6.64 2.77 -3.82
CA MET A 68 -6.55 2.85 -2.37
C MET A 68 -5.18 3.38 -1.92
N ALA A 69 -4.07 2.94 -2.55
CA ALA A 69 -2.72 3.43 -2.27
C ALA A 69 -2.61 4.94 -2.54
N ARG A 70 -3.14 5.40 -3.68
CA ARG A 70 -3.16 6.82 -4.06
C ARG A 70 -3.98 7.67 -3.09
N ARG A 71 -5.17 7.20 -2.68
CA ARG A 71 -5.99 7.90 -1.67
C ARG A 71 -5.27 7.98 -0.34
N GLY A 72 -4.66 6.88 0.12
CA GLY A 72 -3.93 6.84 1.38
C GLY A 72 -2.75 7.81 1.41
N ILE A 73 -1.89 7.79 0.39
CA ILE A 73 -0.72 8.68 0.36
C ILE A 73 -1.10 10.16 0.26
N SER A 74 -2.22 10.48 -0.41
CA SER A 74 -2.71 11.86 -0.49
C SER A 74 -3.21 12.41 0.85
N GLN A 75 -3.61 11.54 1.78
CA GLN A 75 -4.05 11.90 3.13
C GLN A 75 -2.89 12.05 4.11
N MET A 76 -1.69 11.55 3.76
CA MET A 76 -0.53 11.64 4.62
C MET A 76 -0.11 13.11 4.78
N SER A 77 0.13 13.53 6.03
CA SER A 77 0.66 14.88 6.29
C SER A 77 2.09 14.97 5.75
N LYS A 78 2.27 15.80 4.72
CA LYS A 78 3.59 16.03 4.11
C LYS A 78 4.40 17.11 4.87
N GLY A 79 3.78 17.77 5.84
CA GLY A 79 4.39 18.89 6.58
C GLY A 79 5.70 18.51 7.26
N GLU A 80 5.75 17.36 7.92
CA GLU A 80 6.93 16.90 8.66
C GLU A 80 8.20 16.84 7.80
N PHE A 81 8.07 16.48 6.52
CA PHE A 81 9.23 16.39 5.61
C PHE A 81 9.76 17.78 5.19
N PHE A 82 8.88 18.79 5.14
CA PHE A 82 9.30 20.15 4.79
C PHE A 82 10.14 20.82 5.89
N TYR A 83 9.97 20.45 7.16
CA TYR A 83 10.79 20.97 8.25
C TYR A 83 12.22 20.47 8.26
N ARG A 84 12.50 19.34 7.61
CA ARG A 84 13.87 18.78 7.57
C ARG A 84 14.81 19.57 6.67
N THR A 85 14.27 20.23 5.65
CA THR A 85 15.02 21.07 4.72
C THR A 85 14.18 22.27 4.30
N PRO A 86 13.91 23.23 5.24
CA PRO A 86 12.95 24.32 5.02
C PRO A 86 13.35 25.25 3.87
N ASP A 87 14.64 25.44 3.65
CA ASP A 87 15.18 26.31 2.60
C ASP A 87 15.23 25.63 1.22
N ASN A 88 14.91 24.35 1.13
CA ASN A 88 14.92 23.60 -0.12
C ASN A 88 13.72 22.64 -0.26
N PRO A 89 12.55 23.17 -0.68
CA PRO A 89 11.33 22.38 -0.81
C PRO A 89 11.47 21.19 -1.77
N LEU A 90 12.22 21.34 -2.87
CA LEU A 90 12.46 20.26 -3.82
C LEU A 90 13.25 19.11 -3.18
N ARG A 91 14.25 19.43 -2.35
CA ARG A 91 15.01 18.42 -1.59
C ARG A 91 14.12 17.68 -0.59
N SER A 92 13.22 18.40 0.09
CA SER A 92 12.23 17.80 0.99
C SER A 92 11.35 16.80 0.27
N GLN A 93 10.83 17.16 -0.91
CA GLN A 93 10.02 16.29 -1.73
C GLN A 93 10.77 15.04 -2.21
N LYS A 94 12.02 15.20 -2.66
CA LYS A 94 12.87 14.06 -3.04
C LYS A 94 13.09 13.11 -1.86
N ASN A 95 13.40 13.63 -0.67
CA ASN A 95 13.58 12.82 0.53
C ASN A 95 12.30 12.02 0.88
N LEU A 96 11.12 12.65 0.74
CA LEU A 96 9.84 11.97 0.90
C LEU A 96 9.68 10.83 -0.13
N LEU A 97 9.95 11.10 -1.42
CA LEU A 97 9.82 10.09 -2.47
C LEU A 97 10.77 8.91 -2.30
N PHE A 98 11.99 9.10 -1.80
CA PHE A 98 12.89 7.99 -1.44
C PHE A 98 12.31 7.13 -0.33
N THR A 99 11.68 7.75 0.67
CA THR A 99 10.99 7.02 1.75
C THR A 99 9.81 6.22 1.18
N VAL A 100 8.96 6.86 0.36
CA VAL A 100 7.83 6.19 -0.30
C VAL A 100 8.30 5.05 -1.20
N ASN A 101 9.37 5.24 -1.99
CA ASN A 101 9.97 4.20 -2.83
C ASN A 101 10.39 2.96 -2.01
N THR A 102 11.02 3.19 -0.86
CA THR A 102 11.44 2.11 0.04
C THR A 102 10.25 1.34 0.60
N ILE A 103 9.22 2.05 1.06
CA ILE A 103 8.01 1.43 1.62
C ILE A 103 7.25 0.65 0.55
N CYS A 104 7.09 1.22 -0.66
CA CYS A 104 6.46 0.54 -1.79
C CYS A 104 7.22 -0.73 -2.20
N ARG A 105 8.56 -0.69 -2.21
CA ARG A 105 9.41 -1.84 -2.50
C ARG A 105 9.16 -2.98 -1.52
N ILE A 106 9.12 -2.68 -0.22
CA ILE A 106 8.85 -3.69 0.82
C ILE A 106 7.42 -4.24 0.65
N ALA A 107 6.42 -3.36 0.51
CA ALA A 107 5.03 -3.76 0.34
C ALA A 107 4.80 -4.63 -0.91
N ALA A 108 5.48 -4.34 -2.02
CA ALA A 108 5.36 -5.14 -3.22
C ALA A 108 5.94 -6.55 -3.06
N VAL A 109 7.06 -6.69 -2.35
CA VAL A 109 7.63 -8.01 -2.00
C VAL A 109 6.71 -8.77 -1.07
N ASP A 110 6.17 -8.12 -0.04
CA ASP A 110 5.18 -8.71 0.88
C ASP A 110 3.91 -9.16 0.13
N GLY A 111 3.53 -8.44 -0.94
CA GLY A 111 2.46 -8.79 -1.88
C GLY A 111 2.80 -9.93 -2.85
N GLY A 112 3.98 -10.54 -2.73
CA GLY A 112 4.42 -11.69 -3.51
C GLY A 112 5.08 -11.36 -4.85
N ALA A 113 5.39 -10.09 -5.12
CA ALA A 113 6.09 -9.71 -6.34
C ALA A 113 7.55 -10.20 -6.34
N ASP A 114 8.09 -10.47 -7.53
CA ASP A 114 9.45 -10.94 -7.71
C ASP A 114 10.48 -9.92 -7.22
N VAL A 115 11.37 -10.33 -6.32
CA VAL A 115 12.33 -9.45 -5.63
C VAL A 115 13.27 -8.74 -6.61
N VAL A 116 13.71 -9.41 -7.68
CA VAL A 116 14.64 -8.84 -8.66
C VAL A 116 13.95 -7.74 -9.45
N ARG A 117 12.75 -8.01 -9.97
CA ARG A 117 11.95 -7.02 -10.70
C ARG A 117 11.57 -5.82 -9.83
N VAL A 118 11.23 -6.06 -8.57
CA VAL A 118 10.92 -5.01 -7.60
C VAL A 118 12.16 -4.13 -7.34
N HIS A 119 13.35 -4.74 -7.26
CA HIS A 119 14.61 -4.01 -7.11
C HIS A 119 14.90 -3.12 -8.33
N GLU A 120 14.76 -3.65 -9.54
CA GLU A 120 14.92 -2.89 -10.79
C GLU A 120 13.99 -1.66 -10.85
N ILE A 121 12.73 -1.82 -10.44
CA ILE A 121 11.77 -0.71 -10.34
C ILE A 121 12.24 0.32 -9.31
N SER A 122 12.71 -0.13 -8.14
CA SER A 122 13.20 0.74 -7.07
C SER A 122 14.38 1.59 -7.53
N ASP A 123 15.36 1.00 -8.21
CA ASP A 123 16.54 1.69 -8.72
C ASP A 123 16.19 2.69 -9.81
N LEU A 124 15.30 2.30 -10.74
CA LEU A 124 14.81 3.22 -11.77
C LEU A 124 14.17 4.47 -11.15
N PHE A 125 13.29 4.30 -10.16
CA PHE A 125 12.67 5.45 -9.51
C PHE A 125 13.66 6.25 -8.67
N ALA A 126 14.62 5.63 -7.99
CA ALA A 126 15.67 6.33 -7.26
C ALA A 126 16.46 7.28 -8.17
N ILE A 127 16.87 6.81 -9.36
CA ILE A 127 17.56 7.63 -10.35
C ILE A 127 16.65 8.79 -10.83
N ARG A 128 15.38 8.51 -11.15
CA ARG A 128 14.45 9.54 -11.61
C ARG A 128 14.13 10.59 -10.54
N ILE A 129 14.01 10.18 -9.27
CA ILE A 129 13.82 11.08 -8.14
C ILE A 129 15.02 12.03 -8.02
N GLU A 130 16.24 11.51 -8.12
CA GLU A 130 17.44 12.36 -8.05
C GLU A 130 17.51 13.35 -9.21
N GLN A 131 17.09 12.95 -10.40
CA GLN A 131 17.07 13.79 -11.60
C GLN A 131 15.93 14.82 -11.64
N ALA A 132 14.89 14.68 -10.83
CA ALA A 132 13.75 15.59 -10.81
C ALA A 132 14.19 17.04 -10.50
N ARG A 133 13.62 18.00 -11.23
CA ARG A 133 14.01 19.43 -11.18
C ARG A 133 12.90 20.34 -10.66
N SER A 134 11.70 19.81 -10.47
CA SER A 134 10.53 20.59 -10.03
C SER A 134 9.60 19.77 -9.13
N GLY A 135 8.77 20.48 -8.34
CA GLY A 135 7.73 19.86 -7.53
C GLY A 135 6.64 19.16 -8.36
N LEU A 136 6.38 19.62 -9.58
CA LEU A 136 5.47 18.96 -10.49
C LEU A 136 6.00 17.60 -10.91
N GLU A 137 7.28 17.51 -11.28
CA GLU A 137 7.93 16.24 -11.63
C GLU A 137 7.91 15.26 -10.46
N THR A 138 8.16 15.71 -9.24
CA THR A 138 8.11 14.84 -8.06
C THR A 138 6.70 14.32 -7.79
N THR A 139 5.65 15.12 -8.02
CA THR A 139 4.26 14.69 -7.87
C THR A 139 3.88 13.64 -8.93
N MET A 140 4.31 13.84 -10.17
CA MET A 140 4.11 12.84 -11.24
C MET A 140 4.84 11.53 -10.94
N LEU A 141 6.07 11.60 -10.45
CA LEU A 141 6.85 10.43 -10.05
C LEU A 141 6.19 9.65 -8.91
N GLU A 142 5.58 10.33 -7.94
CA GLU A 142 4.83 9.67 -6.85
C GLU A 142 3.71 8.79 -7.41
N GLU A 143 2.91 9.31 -8.33
CA GLU A 143 1.81 8.56 -8.93
C GLU A 143 2.31 7.39 -9.81
N GLU A 144 3.31 7.64 -10.66
CA GLU A 144 3.89 6.61 -11.51
C GLU A 144 4.52 5.47 -10.69
N MET A 145 5.20 5.80 -9.62
CA MET A 145 5.83 4.85 -8.71
C MET A 145 4.79 3.96 -8.02
N LEU A 146 3.74 4.54 -7.43
CA LEU A 146 2.65 3.78 -6.84
C LEU A 146 1.99 2.85 -7.86
N ARG A 147 1.77 3.33 -9.08
CA ARG A 147 1.18 2.56 -10.17
C ARG A 147 2.07 1.37 -10.55
N ALA A 148 3.37 1.59 -10.69
CA ALA A 148 4.32 0.52 -11.07
C ALA A 148 4.39 -0.59 -10.02
N TYR A 149 4.46 -0.23 -8.73
CA TYR A 149 4.48 -1.23 -7.66
C TYR A 149 3.16 -1.99 -7.52
N CYS A 150 2.02 -1.31 -7.61
CA CYS A 150 0.73 -1.99 -7.61
C CYS A 150 0.57 -2.90 -8.83
N GLN A 151 1.05 -2.48 -9.99
CA GLN A 151 0.98 -3.28 -11.21
C GLN A 151 1.79 -4.57 -11.10
N ILE A 152 3.03 -4.54 -10.61
CA ILE A 152 3.85 -5.75 -10.49
C ILE A 152 3.25 -6.76 -9.50
N VAL A 153 2.62 -6.28 -8.42
CA VAL A 153 1.85 -7.14 -7.51
C VAL A 153 0.65 -7.77 -8.22
N MET A 154 -0.10 -6.98 -9.00
CA MET A 154 -1.25 -7.49 -9.77
C MET A 154 -0.83 -8.49 -10.85
N GLU A 155 0.30 -8.28 -11.52
CA GLU A 155 0.86 -9.24 -12.48
C GLU A 155 1.17 -10.58 -11.81
N THR A 156 1.67 -10.56 -10.58
CA THR A 156 1.91 -11.78 -9.80
C THR A 156 0.61 -12.52 -9.48
N LYS A 157 -0.41 -11.80 -9.04
CA LYS A 157 -1.74 -12.36 -8.73
C LYS A 157 -2.46 -12.94 -9.94
N THR A 158 -2.16 -12.42 -11.13
CA THR A 158 -2.79 -12.86 -12.39
C THR A 158 -1.91 -13.79 -13.20
N ARG A 159 -0.71 -14.11 -12.71
CA ARG A 159 0.25 -15.01 -13.40
C ARG A 159 -0.36 -16.40 -13.61
N GLY A 160 -0.27 -16.90 -14.83
CA GLY A 160 -0.77 -18.23 -15.19
C GLY A 160 -2.26 -18.28 -15.57
N HIS A 161 -2.98 -17.18 -15.44
CA HIS A 161 -4.37 -17.09 -15.90
C HIS A 161 -4.46 -16.61 -17.35
N SER A 162 -5.52 -17.04 -18.03
CA SER A 162 -5.82 -16.54 -19.38
C SER A 162 -6.14 -15.03 -19.37
N ALA A 163 -5.96 -14.39 -20.52
CA ALA A 163 -6.18 -12.94 -20.65
C ALA A 163 -7.57 -12.46 -20.16
N PRO A 164 -8.70 -13.15 -20.44
CA PRO A 164 -9.99 -12.73 -19.92
C PRO A 164 -10.08 -12.82 -18.40
N VAL A 165 -9.50 -13.86 -17.78
CA VAL A 165 -9.50 -14.02 -16.31
C VAL A 165 -8.61 -12.98 -15.66
N ALA A 166 -7.37 -12.79 -16.16
CA ALA A 166 -6.46 -11.79 -15.66
C ALA A 166 -7.05 -10.37 -15.72
N LYS A 167 -7.64 -9.98 -16.87
CA LYS A 167 -8.31 -8.68 -17.02
C LYS A 167 -9.52 -8.52 -16.10
N ALA A 168 -10.32 -9.58 -15.92
CA ALA A 168 -11.46 -9.54 -15.01
C ALA A 168 -11.02 -9.33 -13.55
N ILE A 169 -9.98 -10.02 -13.11
CA ILE A 169 -9.41 -9.83 -11.77
C ILE A 169 -8.92 -8.39 -11.61
N GLN A 170 -8.12 -7.87 -12.54
CA GLN A 170 -7.63 -6.49 -12.51
C GLN A 170 -8.78 -5.47 -12.47
N TYR A 171 -9.82 -5.68 -13.28
CA TYR A 171 -10.97 -4.79 -13.30
C TYR A 171 -11.76 -4.83 -11.98
N MET A 172 -11.95 -6.01 -11.40
CA MET A 172 -12.58 -6.15 -10.08
C MET A 172 -11.78 -5.47 -8.97
N TYR A 173 -10.45 -5.57 -8.95
CA TYR A 173 -9.60 -4.86 -7.98
C TYR A 173 -9.69 -3.35 -8.12
N ALA A 174 -9.82 -2.84 -9.34
CA ALA A 174 -9.92 -1.40 -9.59
C ALA A 174 -11.30 -0.79 -9.24
N HIS A 175 -12.36 -1.63 -9.20
CA HIS A 175 -13.75 -1.16 -9.12
C HIS A 175 -14.62 -1.94 -8.12
N PHE A 176 -14.02 -2.64 -7.14
CA PHE A 176 -14.77 -3.49 -6.19
C PHE A 176 -15.80 -2.71 -5.37
N ASP A 177 -15.56 -1.43 -5.12
CA ASP A 177 -16.42 -0.50 -4.38
C ASP A 177 -17.70 -0.09 -5.15
N GLN A 178 -17.74 -0.37 -6.46
CA GLN A 178 -18.86 0.00 -7.33
C GLN A 178 -19.87 -1.17 -7.50
N PRO A 179 -21.09 -0.89 -7.94
CA PRO A 179 -22.07 -1.94 -8.28
C PRO A 179 -21.65 -2.66 -9.57
N LEU A 180 -20.85 -3.71 -9.42
CA LEU A 180 -20.36 -4.55 -10.50
C LEU A 180 -21.31 -5.73 -10.73
N THR A 181 -21.62 -6.00 -12.02
CA THR A 181 -22.26 -7.22 -12.50
C THR A 181 -21.34 -7.95 -13.46
N MET A 182 -21.63 -9.21 -13.74
CA MET A 182 -20.89 -10.00 -14.73
C MET A 182 -20.86 -9.30 -16.10
N GLU A 183 -22.01 -8.74 -16.51
CA GLU A 183 -22.18 -8.06 -17.79
C GLU A 183 -21.27 -6.83 -17.88
N LYS A 184 -21.28 -5.99 -16.84
CA LYS A 184 -20.42 -4.79 -16.77
C LYS A 184 -18.93 -5.14 -16.82
N ILE A 185 -18.52 -6.19 -16.10
CA ILE A 185 -17.11 -6.63 -16.12
C ILE A 185 -16.75 -7.12 -17.53
N ALA A 186 -17.59 -7.99 -18.13
CA ALA A 186 -17.34 -8.55 -19.44
C ALA A 186 -17.26 -7.47 -20.53
N GLU A 187 -18.18 -6.49 -20.48
CA GLU A 187 -18.19 -5.33 -21.38
C GLU A 187 -16.89 -4.51 -21.26
N ALA A 188 -16.50 -4.17 -20.03
CA ALA A 188 -15.33 -3.37 -19.77
C ALA A 188 -14.01 -4.01 -20.26
N ILE A 189 -13.93 -5.34 -20.23
CA ILE A 189 -12.75 -6.07 -20.70
C ILE A 189 -12.86 -6.57 -22.15
N HIS A 190 -13.95 -6.23 -22.84
CA HIS A 190 -14.25 -6.60 -24.24
C HIS A 190 -14.37 -8.10 -24.50
N PHE A 191 -15.06 -8.83 -23.61
CA PHE A 191 -15.40 -10.23 -23.78
C PHE A 191 -16.91 -10.48 -23.60
N SER A 192 -17.43 -11.59 -24.16
CA SER A 192 -18.83 -11.94 -23.92
C SER A 192 -19.04 -12.47 -22.49
N PRO A 193 -20.15 -12.12 -21.81
CA PRO A 193 -20.44 -12.59 -20.45
C PRO A 193 -20.39 -14.12 -20.30
N GLY A 194 -20.95 -14.84 -21.27
CA GLY A 194 -20.98 -16.29 -21.25
C GLY A 194 -19.60 -16.94 -21.41
N TYR A 195 -18.72 -16.34 -22.21
CA TYR A 195 -17.34 -16.80 -22.35
C TYR A 195 -16.54 -16.53 -21.06
N LEU A 196 -16.63 -15.29 -20.53
CA LEU A 196 -15.97 -14.93 -19.27
C LEU A 196 -16.43 -15.84 -18.12
N SER A 197 -17.73 -16.07 -17.97
CA SER A 197 -18.27 -16.92 -16.90
C SER A 197 -17.71 -18.34 -16.92
N ARG A 198 -17.68 -18.97 -18.10
CA ARG A 198 -17.15 -20.34 -18.26
C ARG A 198 -15.65 -20.40 -17.99
N THR A 199 -14.87 -19.50 -18.60
CA THR A 199 -13.41 -19.48 -18.48
C THR A 199 -12.99 -19.17 -17.06
N PHE A 200 -13.63 -18.16 -16.43
CA PHE A 200 -13.35 -17.78 -15.05
C PHE A 200 -13.62 -18.93 -14.06
N LYS A 201 -14.79 -19.59 -14.19
CA LYS A 201 -15.13 -20.74 -13.34
C LYS A 201 -14.21 -21.94 -13.58
N ALA A 202 -13.78 -22.17 -14.81
CA ALA A 202 -12.87 -23.27 -15.15
C ALA A 202 -11.46 -23.05 -14.53
N GLU A 203 -10.95 -21.83 -14.54
CA GLU A 203 -9.60 -21.52 -14.03
C GLU A 203 -9.58 -21.24 -12.53
N MET A 204 -10.56 -20.49 -12.02
CA MET A 204 -10.60 -20.02 -10.62
C MET A 204 -11.38 -20.95 -9.69
N HIS A 205 -12.10 -21.94 -10.23
CA HIS A 205 -12.99 -22.86 -9.51
C HIS A 205 -14.12 -22.20 -8.71
N VAL A 206 -14.31 -20.89 -8.89
CA VAL A 206 -15.38 -20.08 -8.30
C VAL A 206 -16.01 -19.18 -9.37
N THR A 207 -17.22 -18.71 -9.14
CA THR A 207 -17.85 -17.74 -10.04
C THR A 207 -17.24 -16.33 -9.86
N VAL A 208 -17.39 -15.47 -10.87
CA VAL A 208 -16.96 -14.05 -10.79
C VAL A 208 -17.63 -13.35 -9.61
N GLY A 209 -18.92 -13.64 -9.34
CA GLY A 209 -19.63 -13.04 -8.21
C GLY A 209 -19.10 -13.49 -6.84
N GLU A 210 -18.77 -14.76 -6.70
CA GLU A 210 -18.13 -15.29 -5.47
C GLU A 210 -16.75 -14.69 -5.27
N TYR A 211 -15.96 -14.61 -6.33
CA TYR A 211 -14.63 -13.97 -6.28
C TYR A 211 -14.73 -12.49 -5.88
N LEU A 212 -15.65 -11.73 -6.49
CA LEU A 212 -15.88 -10.34 -6.14
C LEU A 212 -16.33 -10.16 -4.68
N ASN A 213 -17.24 -11.02 -4.20
CA ASN A 213 -17.66 -10.95 -2.80
C ASN A 213 -16.48 -11.24 -1.85
N ARG A 214 -15.67 -12.26 -2.15
CA ARG A 214 -14.47 -12.56 -1.37
C ARG A 214 -13.50 -11.38 -1.36
N LEU A 215 -13.21 -10.78 -2.50
CA LEU A 215 -12.37 -9.59 -2.62
C LEU A 215 -12.91 -8.45 -1.75
N ARG A 216 -14.21 -8.19 -1.79
CA ARG A 216 -14.86 -7.15 -0.97
C ARG A 216 -14.71 -7.42 0.53
N ILE A 217 -14.80 -8.68 0.95
CA ILE A 217 -14.60 -9.06 2.36
C ILE A 217 -13.14 -8.87 2.77
N GLU A 218 -12.17 -9.27 1.94
CA GLU A 218 -10.74 -9.03 2.20
C GLU A 218 -10.46 -7.52 2.39
N LYS A 219 -11.09 -6.66 1.56
CA LYS A 219 -10.99 -5.20 1.71
C LYS A 219 -11.66 -4.70 3.00
N ALA A 220 -12.83 -5.25 3.32
CA ALA A 220 -13.55 -4.92 4.56
C ALA A 220 -12.73 -5.29 5.82
N GLU A 221 -12.09 -6.45 5.84
CA GLU A 221 -11.18 -6.84 6.94
C GLU A 221 -10.04 -5.84 7.13
N GLY A 222 -9.43 -5.38 6.03
CA GLY A 222 -8.40 -4.35 6.06
C GLY A 222 -8.89 -3.04 6.67
N ILE A 223 -10.09 -2.59 6.31
CA ILE A 223 -10.68 -1.35 6.83
C ILE A 223 -11.10 -1.54 8.30
N LEU A 224 -11.71 -2.67 8.66
CA LEU A 224 -12.14 -2.93 10.05
C LEU A 224 -10.96 -3.02 11.04
N LYS A 225 -9.79 -3.47 10.59
CA LYS A 225 -8.56 -3.49 11.40
C LYS A 225 -8.08 -2.10 11.82
N THR A 226 -8.48 -1.05 11.13
CA THR A 226 -8.13 0.32 11.52
C THR A 226 -8.98 0.84 12.67
N GLY A 227 -10.19 0.31 12.87
CA GLY A 227 -11.12 0.76 13.91
C GLY A 227 -11.84 2.09 13.63
N ASP A 228 -11.54 2.75 12.52
CA ASP A 228 -11.98 4.14 12.26
C ASP A 228 -13.41 4.26 11.74
N PHE A 229 -13.97 3.16 11.23
CA PHE A 229 -15.26 3.20 10.54
C PHE A 229 -16.28 2.25 11.17
N PRO A 230 -17.54 2.70 11.33
CA PRO A 230 -18.64 1.83 11.71
C PRO A 230 -18.82 0.70 10.68
N VAL A 231 -19.14 -0.50 11.12
CA VAL A 231 -19.33 -1.69 10.25
C VAL A 231 -20.28 -1.43 9.08
N MET A 232 -21.31 -0.60 9.29
CA MET A 232 -22.27 -0.26 8.23
C MET A 232 -21.60 0.58 7.12
N GLU A 233 -20.74 1.51 7.46
CA GLU A 233 -19.99 2.31 6.49
C GLU A 233 -18.99 1.45 5.72
N VAL A 234 -18.30 0.54 6.39
CA VAL A 234 -17.38 -0.41 5.74
C VAL A 234 -18.12 -1.27 4.71
N ALA A 235 -19.33 -1.71 4.99
CA ALA A 235 -20.14 -2.45 4.02
C ALA A 235 -20.42 -1.64 2.75
N ILE A 236 -20.72 -0.35 2.88
CA ILE A 236 -20.95 0.56 1.74
C ILE A 236 -19.64 0.83 0.99
N MET A 237 -18.56 1.16 1.71
CA MET A 237 -17.23 1.44 1.15
C MET A 237 -16.68 0.26 0.34
N THR A 238 -17.08 -0.96 0.68
CA THR A 238 -16.65 -2.18 -0.01
C THR A 238 -17.64 -2.65 -1.08
N GLY A 239 -18.63 -1.81 -1.46
CA GLY A 239 -19.51 -2.03 -2.60
C GLY A 239 -20.65 -3.03 -2.37
N PHE A 240 -20.99 -3.37 -1.13
CA PHE A 240 -22.16 -4.17 -0.86
C PHE A 240 -23.43 -3.34 -0.97
N SER A 241 -24.44 -3.90 -1.66
CA SER A 241 -25.72 -3.23 -1.87
C SER A 241 -26.59 -3.14 -0.62
N SER A 242 -26.30 -3.93 0.42
CA SER A 242 -26.99 -3.90 1.71
C SER A 242 -26.13 -4.48 2.82
N TYR A 243 -26.35 -3.99 4.04
CA TYR A 243 -25.71 -4.54 5.24
C TYR A 243 -26.05 -6.01 5.48
N ALA A 244 -27.27 -6.44 5.16
CA ALA A 244 -27.67 -7.83 5.31
C ALA A 244 -26.81 -8.76 4.45
N LYS A 245 -26.60 -8.41 3.16
CA LYS A 245 -25.73 -9.18 2.26
C LYS A 245 -24.29 -9.18 2.74
N PHE A 246 -23.76 -8.03 3.16
CA PHE A 246 -22.44 -7.92 3.74
C PHE A 246 -22.27 -8.84 4.95
N SER A 247 -23.19 -8.82 5.90
CA SER A 247 -23.11 -9.60 7.14
C SER A 247 -23.08 -11.12 6.87
N VAL A 248 -23.89 -11.58 5.91
CA VAL A 248 -23.91 -12.99 5.48
C VAL A 248 -22.58 -13.39 4.86
N GLU A 249 -22.10 -12.62 3.87
CA GLU A 249 -20.84 -12.92 3.17
C GLU A 249 -19.65 -12.79 4.13
N PHE A 250 -19.62 -11.78 5.00
CA PHE A 250 -18.56 -11.61 5.97
C PHE A 250 -18.44 -12.82 6.90
N LYS A 251 -19.54 -13.28 7.49
CA LYS A 251 -19.54 -14.47 8.33
C LYS A 251 -19.16 -15.74 7.55
N LYS A 252 -19.58 -15.86 6.29
CA LYS A 252 -19.24 -16.99 5.40
C LYS A 252 -17.74 -17.10 5.18
N TYR A 253 -17.04 -15.99 4.93
CA TYR A 253 -15.62 -15.99 4.58
C TYR A 253 -14.69 -15.93 5.81
N THR A 254 -15.08 -15.25 6.88
CA THR A 254 -14.25 -15.06 8.09
C THR A 254 -14.57 -15.99 9.24
N GLY A 255 -15.73 -16.66 9.19
CA GLY A 255 -16.26 -17.49 10.28
C GLY A 255 -16.87 -16.69 11.45
N LYS A 256 -16.73 -15.36 11.47
CA LYS A 256 -17.20 -14.45 12.53
C LYS A 256 -18.10 -13.36 11.94
N THR A 257 -18.97 -12.79 12.76
CA THR A 257 -19.63 -11.54 12.38
C THR A 257 -18.61 -10.38 12.37
N ALA A 258 -18.86 -9.33 11.60
CA ALA A 258 -17.96 -8.17 11.57
C ALA A 258 -17.79 -7.50 12.94
N ARG A 259 -18.82 -7.54 13.80
CA ARG A 259 -18.74 -7.04 15.20
C ARG A 259 -17.83 -7.91 16.06
N GLU A 260 -17.97 -9.24 15.98
CA GLU A 260 -17.09 -10.18 16.69
C GLU A 260 -15.65 -10.07 16.20
N TYR A 261 -15.46 -9.83 14.89
CA TYR A 261 -14.16 -9.63 14.28
C TYR A 261 -13.48 -8.37 14.84
N MET A 262 -14.18 -7.23 14.89
CA MET A 262 -13.67 -6.00 15.50
C MET A 262 -13.34 -6.17 16.98
N ALA A 263 -14.25 -6.77 17.76
CA ALA A 263 -14.05 -7.02 19.19
C ALA A 263 -12.85 -7.95 19.51
N ALA A 264 -12.42 -8.74 18.54
CA ALA A 264 -11.26 -9.62 18.70
C ALA A 264 -9.92 -8.95 18.34
N ILE A 265 -9.95 -7.78 17.70
CA ILE A 265 -8.76 -7.04 17.25
C ILE A 265 -8.45 -5.86 18.17
N HIS A 266 -9.45 -5.28 18.78
CA HIS A 266 -9.40 -4.17 19.71
C HIS A 266 -9.72 -4.62 21.13
#